data_97c0ebfa377890d0f410034b6549c790
#
_entry.id   97c0ebfa377890d0f410034b6549c790
#
_cell.length_a   1.000
_cell.length_b   1.000
_cell.length_c   1.000
_cell.angle_alpha   90.00
_cell.angle_beta   90.00
_cell.angle_gamma   90.00
#
_symmetry.space_group_name_H-M   'P 1'
#
loop_
_entity.id
_entity.type
_entity.pdbx_description
1 polymer ?
#
loop_
_entity_poly.entity_id
_entity_poly.type
_entity_poly.pdbx_seq_one_letter_code
_entity_poly.pdbx_strand_id
1 'polypeptide(L)'
;MTVEKRIVVGASGASGMPLLMKCLEILRDSEEYRSLLVMSRSAKLTLEQETDWSVSQVEALADEVLDPDNIGAGPASGSYRTEGMVIVPCSMKTAAGIVSGYTDNLLLRAADVTIKEKRPLVLAARETPMSEIHLRNLYELSRLSNVWIVPPMMTFYQKPESIDRFLFRTGRLIQCSQINLTYYINFRF
;
A
#
# COMPACT_ATOMS: atom_id res chain seq x y z
N MET A 1 -10.06 -26.53 -5.75
CA MET A 1 -9.46 -25.67 -4.72
C MET A 1 -9.23 -24.31 -5.36
N THR A 2 -9.99 -23.31 -4.98
CA THR A 2 -9.75 -21.92 -5.41
C THR A 2 -8.40 -21.49 -4.85
N VAL A 3 -7.47 -21.11 -5.72
CA VAL A 3 -6.18 -20.56 -5.28
C VAL A 3 -6.48 -19.22 -4.63
N GLU A 4 -6.18 -19.14 -3.35
CA GLU A 4 -6.37 -17.94 -2.53
C GLU A 4 -5.48 -16.80 -3.05
N LYS A 5 -6.09 -15.69 -3.48
CA LYS A 5 -5.38 -14.52 -3.99
C LYS A 5 -4.85 -13.68 -2.81
N ARG A 6 -3.57 -13.36 -2.83
CA ARG A 6 -2.90 -12.61 -1.75
C ARG A 6 -2.44 -11.25 -2.23
N ILE A 7 -2.64 -10.23 -1.40
CA ILE A 7 -2.14 -8.87 -1.62
C ILE A 7 -1.26 -8.46 -0.46
N VAL A 8 -0.06 -8.00 -0.76
CA VAL A 8 0.80 -7.40 0.26
C VAL A 8 0.38 -5.94 0.49
N VAL A 9 0.06 -5.62 1.73
CA VAL A 9 -0.25 -4.24 2.15
C VAL A 9 0.90 -3.75 3.01
N GLY A 10 1.68 -2.82 2.45
CA GLY A 10 2.78 -2.17 3.15
C GLY A 10 2.36 -0.83 3.75
N ALA A 11 2.92 -0.46 4.90
CA ALA A 11 2.80 0.88 5.43
C ALA A 11 4.15 1.40 5.92
N SER A 12 4.47 2.66 5.57
CA SER A 12 5.68 3.33 6.00
C SER A 12 5.38 4.68 6.65
N GLY A 13 6.38 5.29 7.29
CA GLY A 13 6.21 6.48 8.12
C GLY A 13 5.94 7.75 7.33
N ALA A 14 4.79 7.85 6.72
CA ALA A 14 4.24 9.05 6.11
C ALA A 14 2.82 9.28 6.66
N SER A 15 2.35 10.53 6.65
CA SER A 15 0.97 10.85 7.02
C SER A 15 -0.02 10.17 6.08
N GLY A 16 -1.13 9.67 6.63
CA GLY A 16 -2.19 9.00 5.88
C GLY A 16 -2.57 7.61 6.40
N MET A 17 -2.39 7.34 7.69
CA MET A 17 -2.79 6.07 8.30
C MET A 17 -4.27 5.74 8.17
N PRO A 18 -5.21 6.71 8.15
CA PRO A 18 -6.60 6.42 7.82
C PRO A 18 -6.79 5.76 6.45
N LEU A 19 -5.89 6.03 5.48
CA LEU A 19 -5.91 5.36 4.16
C LEU A 19 -5.52 3.88 4.26
N LEU A 20 -4.55 3.55 5.13
CA LEU A 20 -4.19 2.15 5.41
C LEU A 20 -5.38 1.39 5.98
N MET A 21 -6.03 1.96 7.00
CA MET A 21 -7.17 1.34 7.65
C MET A 21 -8.29 1.08 6.63
N LYS A 22 -8.60 2.07 5.80
CA LYS A 22 -9.62 1.93 4.75
C LYS A 22 -9.23 0.90 3.68
N CYS A 23 -7.97 0.82 3.32
CA CYS A 23 -7.45 -0.20 2.40
C CYS A 23 -7.66 -1.62 2.97
N LEU A 24 -7.32 -1.83 4.24
CA LEU A 24 -7.50 -3.12 4.92
C LEU A 24 -8.97 -3.50 5.07
N GLU A 25 -9.85 -2.55 5.42
CA GLU A 25 -11.29 -2.78 5.47
C GLU A 25 -11.85 -3.25 4.12
N ILE A 26 -11.46 -2.58 3.02
CA ILE A 26 -11.89 -2.96 1.66
C ILE A 26 -11.43 -4.38 1.30
N LEU A 27 -10.21 -4.75 1.66
CA LEU A 27 -9.69 -6.09 1.40
C LEU A 27 -10.39 -7.13 2.27
N ARG A 28 -10.64 -6.85 3.54
CA ARG A 28 -11.35 -7.73 4.48
C ARG A 28 -12.79 -8.01 4.03
N ASP A 29 -13.47 -7.01 3.45
CA ASP A 29 -14.82 -7.15 2.92
C ASP A 29 -14.85 -7.95 1.59
N SER A 30 -13.69 -8.27 1.03
CA SER A 30 -13.55 -9.07 -0.20
C SER A 30 -13.35 -10.56 0.15
N GLU A 31 -14.23 -11.42 -0.38
CA GLU A 31 -14.07 -12.88 -0.24
C GLU A 31 -12.96 -13.46 -1.16
N GLU A 32 -12.42 -12.64 -2.06
CA GLU A 32 -11.48 -13.06 -3.11
C GLU A 32 -10.02 -12.93 -2.68
N TYR A 33 -9.72 -11.94 -1.81
CA TYR A 33 -8.35 -11.55 -1.47
C TYR A 33 -8.05 -11.73 0.00
N ARG A 34 -6.81 -12.10 0.29
CA ARG A 34 -6.21 -12.06 1.63
C ARG A 34 -5.14 -11.00 1.71
N SER A 35 -5.20 -10.19 2.73
CA SER A 35 -4.26 -9.13 3.03
C SER A 35 -3.08 -9.63 3.88
N LEU A 36 -1.85 -9.35 3.43
CA LEU A 36 -0.61 -9.60 4.15
C LEU A 36 -0.03 -8.26 4.56
N LEU A 37 -0.21 -7.86 5.82
CA LEU A 37 0.19 -6.54 6.31
C LEU A 37 1.66 -6.53 6.76
N VAL A 38 2.42 -5.54 6.26
CA VAL A 38 3.79 -5.24 6.69
C VAL A 38 3.85 -3.77 7.10
N MET A 39 3.95 -3.47 8.39
CA MET A 39 4.10 -2.11 8.90
C MET A 39 5.55 -1.86 9.33
N SER A 40 6.17 -0.82 8.78
CA SER A 40 7.47 -0.38 9.29
C SER A 40 7.35 0.18 10.72
N ARG A 41 8.46 0.19 11.46
CA ARG A 41 8.49 0.83 12.80
C ARG A 41 8.00 2.28 12.77
N SER A 42 8.39 3.04 11.74
CA SER A 42 7.93 4.42 11.58
C SER A 42 6.42 4.51 11.30
N ALA A 43 5.83 3.54 10.58
CA ALA A 43 4.39 3.50 10.35
C ALA A 43 3.62 3.32 11.65
N LYS A 44 4.09 2.44 12.55
CA LYS A 44 3.46 2.23 13.87
C LYS A 44 3.48 3.51 14.71
N LEU A 45 4.60 4.25 14.72
CA LEU A 45 4.70 5.54 15.39
C LEU A 45 3.77 6.61 14.78
N THR A 46 3.68 6.65 13.44
CA THR A 46 2.81 7.60 12.76
C THR A 46 1.33 7.30 13.03
N LEU A 47 0.95 6.02 13.11
CA LEU A 47 -0.41 5.61 13.46
C LEU A 47 -0.84 6.16 14.82
N GLU A 48 0.01 6.01 15.83
CA GLU A 48 -0.25 6.50 17.20
C GLU A 48 -0.34 8.03 17.27
N GLN A 49 0.31 8.74 16.34
CA GLN A 49 0.25 10.21 16.27
C GLN A 49 -0.95 10.74 15.50
N GLU A 50 -1.45 10.00 14.52
CA GLU A 50 -2.51 10.45 13.61
C GLU A 50 -3.90 9.98 13.99
N THR A 51 -4.01 8.94 14.83
CA THR A 51 -5.28 8.28 15.12
C THR A 51 -5.36 7.85 16.59
N ASP A 52 -6.57 7.62 17.05
CA ASP A 52 -6.82 7.00 18.38
C ASP A 52 -6.75 5.46 18.34
N TRP A 53 -6.37 4.87 17.19
CA TRP A 53 -6.28 3.44 17.03
C TRP A 53 -4.92 2.92 17.51
N SER A 54 -4.95 1.81 18.25
CA SER A 54 -3.73 1.07 18.58
C SER A 54 -3.23 0.27 17.38
N VAL A 55 -1.94 -0.04 17.37
CA VAL A 55 -1.33 -0.91 16.34
C VAL A 55 -2.07 -2.24 16.25
N SER A 56 -2.42 -2.86 17.39
CA SER A 56 -3.13 -4.14 17.41
C SER A 56 -4.54 -4.07 16.80
N GLN A 57 -5.23 -2.95 16.93
CA GLN A 57 -6.54 -2.76 16.28
C GLN A 57 -6.41 -2.70 14.75
N VAL A 58 -5.37 -2.04 14.24
CA VAL A 58 -5.13 -1.99 12.78
C VAL A 58 -4.62 -3.34 12.28
N GLU A 59 -3.74 -4.00 13.01
CA GLU A 59 -3.27 -5.35 12.68
C GLU A 59 -4.42 -6.37 12.62
N ALA A 60 -5.44 -6.22 13.47
CA ALA A 60 -6.64 -7.06 13.45
C ALA A 60 -7.56 -6.86 12.21
N LEU A 61 -7.33 -5.83 11.39
CA LEU A 61 -8.01 -5.65 10.11
C LEU A 61 -7.42 -6.52 9.00
N ALA A 62 -6.19 -6.98 9.15
CA ALA A 62 -5.49 -7.81 8.16
C ALA A 62 -5.72 -9.31 8.41
N ASP A 63 -5.67 -10.10 7.35
CA ASP A 63 -5.74 -11.57 7.47
C ASP A 63 -4.45 -12.17 8.04
N GLU A 64 -3.31 -11.57 7.70
CA GLU A 64 -2.00 -11.98 8.20
C GLU A 64 -1.12 -10.75 8.45
N VAL A 65 -0.42 -10.74 9.57
CA VAL A 65 0.54 -9.69 9.94
C VAL A 65 1.94 -10.25 9.89
N LEU A 66 2.82 -9.60 9.13
CA LEU A 66 4.19 -10.02 8.93
C LEU A 66 5.16 -9.06 9.65
N ASP A 67 6.12 -9.62 10.35
CA ASP A 67 7.19 -8.85 10.97
C ASP A 67 8.07 -8.18 9.91
N PRO A 68 8.22 -6.84 9.93
CA PRO A 68 9.07 -6.13 8.97
C PRO A 68 10.54 -6.55 9.01
N ASP A 69 11.02 -7.10 10.11
CA ASP A 69 12.41 -7.56 10.26
C ASP A 69 12.61 -9.02 9.80
N ASN A 70 11.52 -9.76 9.53
CA ASN A 70 11.58 -11.14 9.04
C ASN A 70 11.71 -11.18 7.51
N ILE A 71 12.91 -11.03 6.99
CA ILE A 71 13.22 -11.14 5.55
C ILE A 71 13.07 -12.56 4.98
N GLY A 72 12.80 -13.57 5.81
CA GLY A 72 12.48 -14.94 5.41
C GLY A 72 11.00 -15.20 5.21
N ALA A 73 10.11 -14.23 5.45
CA ALA A 73 8.67 -14.38 5.25
C ALA A 73 8.30 -14.58 3.76
N GLY A 74 7.12 -15.18 3.51
CA GLY A 74 6.66 -15.54 2.17
C GLY A 74 6.88 -14.48 1.09
N PRO A 75 6.45 -13.22 1.27
CA PRO A 75 6.59 -12.17 0.26
C PRO A 75 8.05 -11.79 -0.10
N ALA A 76 9.04 -12.21 0.68
CA ALA A 76 10.46 -12.03 0.37
C ALA A 76 10.94 -12.96 -0.76
N SER A 77 10.14 -13.95 -1.16
CA SER A 77 10.47 -14.92 -2.21
C SER A 77 9.57 -14.77 -3.43
N GLY A 78 10.15 -14.81 -4.63
CA GLY A 78 9.39 -14.77 -5.89
C GLY A 78 8.49 -15.99 -6.11
N SER A 79 8.82 -17.14 -5.51
CA SER A 79 7.99 -18.35 -5.57
C SER A 79 6.71 -18.25 -4.74
N TYR A 80 6.66 -17.35 -3.76
CA TYR A 80 5.45 -17.06 -3.00
C TYR A 80 4.54 -16.16 -3.84
N ARG A 81 3.43 -16.71 -4.31
CA ARG A 81 2.53 -16.00 -5.22
C ARG A 81 1.69 -14.95 -4.49
N THR A 82 1.75 -13.73 -4.98
CA THR A 82 0.86 -12.62 -4.62
C THR A 82 0.33 -11.99 -5.89
N GLU A 83 -0.84 -11.39 -5.85
CA GLU A 83 -1.43 -10.67 -7.00
C GLU A 83 -0.78 -9.29 -7.19
N GLY A 84 -0.16 -8.75 -6.15
CA GLY A 84 0.52 -7.47 -6.17
C GLY A 84 0.78 -6.94 -4.77
N MET A 85 1.22 -5.68 -4.73
CA MET A 85 1.51 -4.99 -3.47
C MET A 85 1.03 -3.53 -3.54
N VAL A 86 0.45 -3.06 -2.45
CA VAL A 86 0.17 -1.64 -2.22
C VAL A 86 0.93 -1.14 -1.01
N ILE A 87 1.60 0.01 -1.11
CA ILE A 87 2.24 0.69 0.02
C ILE A 87 1.45 1.96 0.31
N VAL A 88 0.73 1.95 1.42
CA VAL A 88 -0.20 3.02 1.83
C VAL A 88 -0.13 3.28 3.33
N PRO A 89 0.32 4.46 3.77
CA PRO A 89 1.04 5.47 2.98
C PRO A 89 2.47 5.04 2.63
N CYS A 90 3.03 5.63 1.58
CA CYS A 90 4.42 5.42 1.16
C CYS A 90 5.25 6.68 1.41
N SER A 91 6.24 6.60 2.30
CA SER A 91 7.17 7.70 2.58
C SER A 91 8.25 7.82 1.49
N MET A 92 8.84 9.00 1.36
CA MET A 92 9.94 9.23 0.42
C MET A 92 11.18 8.40 0.75
N LYS A 93 11.42 8.05 2.02
CA LYS A 93 12.47 7.09 2.42
C LYS A 93 12.21 5.71 1.76
N THR A 94 10.96 5.24 1.83
CA THR A 94 10.59 3.95 1.23
C THR A 94 10.69 4.01 -0.29
N ALA A 95 10.21 5.07 -0.94
CA ALA A 95 10.37 5.27 -2.38
C ALA A 95 11.85 5.29 -2.80
N ALA A 96 12.71 5.96 -2.02
CA ALA A 96 14.16 5.98 -2.24
C ALA A 96 14.79 4.58 -2.10
N GLY A 97 14.38 3.81 -1.10
CA GLY A 97 14.83 2.42 -0.93
C GLY A 97 14.45 1.54 -2.12
N ILE A 98 13.20 1.64 -2.58
CA ILE A 98 12.70 0.86 -3.72
C ILE A 98 13.47 1.20 -4.99
N VAL A 99 13.63 2.48 -5.33
CA VAL A 99 14.31 2.90 -6.57
C VAL A 99 15.79 2.54 -6.59
N SER A 100 16.42 2.46 -5.41
CA SER A 100 17.84 2.07 -5.28
C SER A 100 18.04 0.56 -5.16
N GLY A 101 16.98 -0.25 -5.10
CA GLY A 101 17.07 -1.69 -4.86
C GLY A 101 17.55 -2.04 -3.45
N TYR A 102 17.40 -1.14 -2.49
CA TYR A 102 17.79 -1.37 -1.09
C TYR A 102 16.71 -2.18 -0.36
N THR A 103 17.08 -3.32 0.21
CA THR A 103 16.15 -4.34 0.72
C THR A 103 16.47 -4.81 2.15
N ASP A 104 16.72 -3.86 3.05
CA ASP A 104 17.12 -4.13 4.44
C ASP A 104 16.00 -4.66 5.35
N ASN A 105 14.77 -4.61 4.88
CA ASN A 105 13.61 -5.10 5.62
C ASN A 105 12.58 -5.75 4.70
N LEU A 106 11.60 -6.44 5.27
CA LEU A 106 10.58 -7.16 4.52
C LEU A 106 9.74 -6.25 3.62
N LEU A 107 9.43 -5.01 4.06
CA LEU A 107 8.65 -4.06 3.26
C LEU A 107 9.34 -3.75 1.93
N LEU A 108 10.63 -3.40 1.98
CA LEU A 108 11.44 -3.10 0.80
C LEU A 108 11.72 -4.36 -0.02
N ARG A 109 12.00 -5.49 0.64
CA ARG A 109 12.23 -6.76 -0.04
C ARG A 109 10.99 -7.25 -0.79
N ALA A 110 9.80 -7.17 -0.20
CA ALA A 110 8.56 -7.53 -0.87
C ALA A 110 8.26 -6.63 -2.08
N ALA A 111 8.58 -5.33 -2.00
CA ALA A 111 8.45 -4.41 -3.13
C ALA A 111 9.43 -4.78 -4.27
N ASP A 112 10.70 -5.08 -3.95
CA ASP A 112 11.69 -5.53 -4.92
C ASP A 112 11.25 -6.84 -5.62
N VAL A 113 10.78 -7.82 -4.84
CA VAL A 113 10.22 -9.07 -5.38
C VAL A 113 9.02 -8.80 -6.27
N THR A 114 8.11 -7.92 -5.86
CA THR A 114 6.93 -7.55 -6.64
C THR A 114 7.33 -6.95 -7.99
N ILE A 115 8.33 -6.06 -8.02
CA ILE A 115 8.84 -5.45 -9.25
C ILE A 115 9.49 -6.50 -10.16
N LYS A 116 10.41 -7.32 -9.64
CA LYS A 116 11.14 -8.30 -10.46
C LYS A 116 10.24 -9.40 -11.03
N GLU A 117 9.19 -9.79 -10.31
CA GLU A 117 8.20 -10.76 -10.77
C GLU A 117 7.12 -10.13 -11.69
N LYS A 118 7.28 -8.84 -12.05
CA LYS A 118 6.35 -8.09 -12.90
C LYS A 118 4.92 -8.02 -12.35
N ARG A 119 4.78 -8.13 -11.05
CA ARG A 119 3.49 -7.97 -10.37
C ARG A 119 3.22 -6.49 -10.12
N PRO A 120 1.95 -6.06 -10.05
CA PRO A 120 1.61 -4.66 -9.78
C PRO A 120 2.12 -4.18 -8.42
N LEU A 121 2.76 -3.02 -8.40
CA LEU A 121 3.15 -2.28 -7.20
C LEU A 121 2.51 -0.90 -7.21
N VAL A 122 1.72 -0.57 -6.21
CA VAL A 122 1.10 0.74 -6.04
C VAL A 122 1.72 1.47 -4.88
N LEU A 123 2.14 2.70 -5.10
CA LEU A 123 2.75 3.56 -4.08
C LEU A 123 1.85 4.77 -3.82
N ALA A 124 1.17 4.79 -2.67
CA ALA A 124 0.46 5.98 -2.18
C ALA A 124 1.48 6.99 -1.61
N ALA A 125 2.31 7.53 -2.50
CA ALA A 125 3.44 8.38 -2.14
C ALA A 125 2.95 9.71 -1.56
N ARG A 126 3.37 10.03 -0.31
CA ARG A 126 2.94 11.24 0.39
C ARG A 126 4.13 12.04 0.90
N GLU A 127 4.25 13.26 0.40
CA GLU A 127 5.20 14.28 0.86
C GLU A 127 4.76 15.67 0.40
N THR A 128 5.04 16.69 1.20
CA THR A 128 4.83 18.08 0.81
C THR A 128 5.70 19.01 1.69
N PRO A 129 6.46 19.97 1.09
CA PRO A 129 6.79 20.07 -0.33
C PRO A 129 7.72 18.92 -0.78
N MET A 130 7.72 18.60 -2.08
CA MET A 130 8.64 17.62 -2.65
C MET A 130 9.96 18.28 -3.07
N SER A 131 11.09 17.68 -2.68
CA SER A 131 12.42 18.07 -3.16
C SER A 131 12.70 17.51 -4.55
N GLU A 132 13.74 18.02 -5.21
CA GLU A 132 14.22 17.45 -6.48
C GLU A 132 14.56 15.97 -6.37
N ILE A 133 15.13 15.53 -5.23
CA ILE A 133 15.45 14.13 -4.97
C ILE A 133 14.17 13.29 -4.92
N HIS A 134 13.12 13.77 -4.26
CA HIS A 134 11.83 13.09 -4.21
C HIS A 134 11.24 12.94 -5.60
N LEU A 135 11.19 14.03 -6.38
CA LEU A 135 10.64 14.03 -7.73
C LEU A 135 11.44 13.13 -8.68
N ARG A 136 12.78 13.15 -8.61
CA ARG A 136 13.63 12.25 -9.38
C ARG A 136 13.32 10.78 -9.05
N ASN A 137 13.25 10.42 -7.77
CA ASN A 137 13.00 9.04 -7.35
C ASN A 137 11.62 8.56 -7.80
N LEU A 138 10.58 9.40 -7.67
CA LEU A 138 9.23 9.09 -8.14
C LEU A 138 9.19 8.97 -9.67
N TYR A 139 9.92 9.81 -10.40
CA TYR A 139 10.04 9.74 -11.85
C TYR A 139 10.65 8.39 -12.28
N GLU A 140 11.78 7.98 -11.70
CA GLU A 140 12.42 6.71 -12.03
C GLU A 140 11.50 5.52 -11.75
N LEU A 141 10.79 5.53 -10.62
CA LEU A 141 9.79 4.49 -10.29
C LEU A 141 8.63 4.47 -11.29
N SER A 142 8.16 5.63 -11.74
CA SER A 142 7.05 5.74 -12.69
C SER A 142 7.36 5.18 -14.09
N ARG A 143 8.63 5.01 -14.42
CA ARG A 143 9.09 4.41 -15.68
C ARG A 143 8.97 2.88 -15.70
N LEU A 144 8.84 2.26 -14.53
CA LEU A 144 8.63 0.82 -14.43
C LEU A 144 7.19 0.47 -14.79
N SER A 145 6.99 -0.41 -15.77
CA SER A 145 5.66 -0.70 -16.35
C SER A 145 4.65 -1.29 -15.38
N ASN A 146 5.12 -1.82 -14.24
CA ASN A 146 4.30 -2.44 -13.21
C ASN A 146 4.29 -1.65 -11.90
N VAL A 147 4.71 -0.37 -11.91
CA VAL A 147 4.69 0.51 -10.74
C VAL A 147 3.76 1.70 -10.99
N TRP A 148 2.84 1.96 -10.08
CA TRP A 148 1.92 3.08 -10.11
C TRP A 148 2.18 4.01 -8.93
N ILE A 149 2.46 5.28 -9.24
CA ILE A 149 2.55 6.34 -8.22
C ILE A 149 1.18 6.98 -8.11
N VAL A 150 0.53 6.84 -6.95
CA VAL A 150 -0.82 7.34 -6.69
C VAL A 150 -0.80 8.21 -5.43
N PRO A 151 -0.37 9.48 -5.53
CA PRO A 151 -0.40 10.38 -4.39
C PRO A 151 -1.84 10.53 -3.88
N PRO A 152 -2.07 10.54 -2.56
CA PRO A 152 -3.39 10.77 -1.98
C PRO A 152 -3.78 12.25 -2.13
N MET A 153 -4.26 12.62 -3.31
CA MET A 153 -4.71 13.97 -3.62
C MET A 153 -6.20 14.12 -3.39
N MET A 154 -6.60 15.20 -2.73
CA MET A 154 -8.01 15.54 -2.55
C MET A 154 -8.63 15.96 -3.87
N THR A 155 -9.81 15.42 -4.19
CA THR A 155 -10.60 15.80 -5.36
C THR A 155 -12.02 16.22 -4.94
N PHE A 156 -12.52 17.29 -5.55
CA PHE A 156 -13.80 17.90 -5.18
C PHE A 156 -14.91 17.70 -6.23
N TYR A 157 -14.65 16.99 -7.34
CA TYR A 157 -15.60 16.81 -8.44
C TYR A 157 -16.97 16.26 -8.02
N GLN A 158 -17.02 15.48 -6.94
CA GLN A 158 -18.27 14.85 -6.47
C GLN A 158 -18.74 15.43 -5.14
N LYS A 159 -18.27 16.63 -4.77
CA LYS A 159 -18.69 17.36 -3.56
C LYS A 159 -18.71 16.44 -2.32
N PRO A 160 -17.55 15.90 -1.88
CA PRO A 160 -17.52 15.00 -0.72
C PRO A 160 -17.99 15.75 0.52
N GLU A 161 -18.98 15.18 1.23
CA GLU A 161 -19.58 15.79 2.42
C GLU A 161 -18.73 15.59 3.68
N SER A 162 -17.75 14.66 3.62
CA SER A 162 -16.85 14.36 4.73
C SER A 162 -15.51 13.82 4.24
N ILE A 163 -14.51 13.82 5.13
CA ILE A 163 -13.19 13.20 4.89
C ILE A 163 -13.36 11.69 4.71
N ASP A 164 -14.27 11.04 5.43
CA ASP A 164 -14.52 9.60 5.31
C ASP A 164 -14.99 9.23 3.91
N ARG A 165 -15.87 10.06 3.31
CA ARG A 165 -16.31 9.88 1.93
C ARG A 165 -15.20 10.12 0.91
N PHE A 166 -14.21 10.93 1.26
CA PHE A 166 -12.97 11.09 0.51
C PHE A 166 -12.07 9.85 0.64
N LEU A 167 -11.90 9.31 1.83
CA LEU A 167 -11.11 8.10 2.11
C LEU A 167 -11.69 6.86 1.41
N PHE A 168 -13.01 6.78 1.25
CA PHE A 168 -13.68 5.71 0.51
C PHE A 168 -13.19 5.59 -0.95
N ARG A 169 -12.64 6.66 -1.53
CA ARG A 169 -12.07 6.69 -2.89
C ARG A 169 -10.67 6.11 -2.99
N THR A 170 -10.06 5.76 -1.88
CA THR A 170 -8.77 5.04 -1.86
C THR A 170 -8.89 3.67 -2.55
N GLY A 171 -10.08 3.17 -2.78
CA GLY A 171 -10.35 2.05 -3.69
C GLY A 171 -9.74 2.22 -5.09
N ARG A 172 -9.52 3.45 -5.58
CA ARG A 172 -8.73 3.70 -6.81
C ARG A 172 -7.28 3.25 -6.72
N LEU A 173 -6.67 3.26 -5.54
CA LEU A 173 -5.31 2.73 -5.34
C LEU A 173 -5.22 1.26 -5.78
N ILE A 174 -6.27 0.52 -5.49
CA ILE A 174 -6.36 -0.91 -5.79
C ILE A 174 -6.84 -1.12 -7.24
N GLN A 175 -7.72 -0.27 -7.76
CA GLN A 175 -8.21 -0.35 -9.15
C GLN A 175 -7.12 -0.04 -10.20
N CYS A 176 -6.22 0.91 -9.93
CA CYS A 176 -5.15 1.28 -10.87
C CYS A 176 -4.16 0.13 -11.10
N SER A 177 -4.05 -0.82 -10.19
CA SER A 177 -3.03 -1.87 -10.21
C SER A 177 -3.38 -3.10 -11.06
N GLN A 178 -4.49 -3.11 -11.82
CA GLN A 178 -5.03 -4.33 -12.48
C GLN A 178 -5.28 -5.49 -11.49
N ILE A 179 -5.15 -5.25 -10.20
CA ILE A 179 -5.68 -6.12 -9.16
C ILE A 179 -7.19 -5.98 -9.28
N ASN A 180 -7.83 -7.01 -9.80
CA ASN A 180 -9.24 -6.95 -10.27
C ASN A 180 -10.21 -6.97 -9.07
N LEU A 181 -10.14 -5.96 -8.21
CA LEU A 181 -11.13 -5.68 -7.15
C LEU A 181 -12.40 -5.02 -7.74
N THR A 182 -12.77 -5.42 -8.95
CA THR A 182 -13.82 -4.79 -9.77
C THR A 182 -15.23 -4.91 -9.16
N TYR A 183 -15.42 -5.60 -8.05
CA TYR A 183 -16.76 -5.93 -7.58
C TYR A 183 -17.33 -5.07 -6.45
N TYR A 184 -16.55 -4.20 -5.80
CA TYR A 184 -17.06 -3.50 -4.61
C TYR A 184 -17.18 -1.98 -4.69
N ILE A 185 -16.93 -1.38 -5.85
CA ILE A 185 -17.25 0.03 -6.03
C ILE A 185 -18.30 0.14 -7.13
N ASN A 186 -19.55 -0.18 -6.78
CA ASN A 186 -20.71 0.25 -7.56
C ASN A 186 -20.76 1.78 -7.55
N PHE A 187 -20.17 2.40 -8.58
CA PHE A 187 -20.51 3.76 -8.96
C PHE A 187 -21.96 3.74 -9.48
N ARG A 188 -22.91 3.98 -8.60
CA ARG A 188 -24.18 4.53 -9.08
C ARG A 188 -23.91 6.01 -9.37
N PHE A 189 -23.93 6.35 -10.66
CA PHE A 189 -24.06 7.71 -11.15
C PHE A 189 -25.42 8.27 -10.74
#